data_13a9877a9c2a980b5728ca8f3bc4646e
#
_entry.id   13a9877a9c2a980b5728ca8f3bc4646e
#
_cell.length_a   1.000
_cell.length_b   1.000
_cell.length_c   1.000
_cell.angle_alpha   90.00
_cell.angle_beta   90.00
_cell.angle_gamma   90.00
#
_symmetry.space_group_name_H-M   'P 1'
#
loop_
_entity.id
_entity.type
_entity.pdbx_description
1 polymer ?
#
loop_
_entity_poly.entity_id
_entity_poly.type
_entity_poly.pdbx_seq_one_letter_code
_entity_poly.pdbx_strand_id
1 'polypeptide(L)'
;MLFHIVFTTKDRRPFIKPEVQPRLYSYLSALVHDRFGRPIRIGGVEDHVHMLIDKNPGVNEPDMLRDIKANSSRWMRKTFPEMADFAWQVGYGIFSVSAPHRQMVAEYIKRQPSHHRRVTFRDEFMRLLKRNNVEYDERYLL
;
A
#
# COMPACT_ATOMS: atom_id res chain seq x y z
N MET A 1 -9.31 -11.46 -8.99
CA MET A 1 -9.05 -10.20 -9.70
C MET A 1 -7.89 -9.46 -9.08
N LEU A 2 -7.00 -8.93 -9.91
CA LEU A 2 -5.78 -8.26 -9.47
C LEU A 2 -6.02 -6.78 -9.17
N PHE A 3 -5.50 -6.33 -8.02
CA PHE A 3 -5.55 -4.93 -7.63
C PHE A 3 -4.19 -4.44 -7.17
N HIS A 4 -3.86 -3.22 -7.57
CA HIS A 4 -2.72 -2.46 -7.06
C HIS A 4 -3.26 -1.46 -6.04
N ILE A 5 -2.80 -1.57 -4.80
CA ILE A 5 -3.29 -0.79 -3.67
C ILE A 5 -2.14 0.07 -3.14
N VAL A 6 -2.44 1.34 -2.84
CA VAL A 6 -1.45 2.30 -2.32
C VAL A 6 -2.05 3.05 -1.14
N PHE A 7 -1.32 3.12 -0.03
CA PHE A 7 -1.71 3.97 1.09
C PHE A 7 -0.47 4.46 1.84
N THR A 8 -0.63 5.57 2.56
CA THR A 8 0.49 6.29 3.19
C THR A 8 0.37 6.31 4.70
N THR A 9 1.47 6.56 5.37
CA THR A 9 1.48 6.92 6.79
C THR A 9 0.82 8.28 7.00
N LYS A 10 0.30 8.53 8.19
CA LYS A 10 -0.31 9.81 8.53
C LYS A 10 0.72 10.94 8.39
N ASP A 11 0.31 11.98 7.65
CA ASP A 11 1.16 13.14 7.33
C ASP A 11 2.47 12.75 6.64
N ARG A 12 2.51 11.55 6.05
CA ARG A 12 3.67 10.94 5.40
C ARG A 12 4.91 10.93 6.27
N ARG A 13 4.73 10.76 7.56
CA ARG A 13 5.85 10.62 8.51
C ARG A 13 6.63 9.33 8.19
N PRO A 14 7.96 9.37 8.21
CA PRO A 14 8.80 8.22 7.82
C PRO A 14 8.87 7.15 8.91
N PHE A 15 7.74 6.59 9.29
CA PHE A 15 7.64 5.55 10.32
C PHE A 15 8.26 4.22 9.89
N ILE A 16 8.11 3.86 8.59
CA ILE A 16 8.42 2.51 8.12
C ILE A 16 9.89 2.44 7.74
N LYS A 17 10.75 2.45 8.76
CA LYS A 17 12.21 2.38 8.57
C LYS A 17 12.62 1.08 7.89
N PRO A 18 13.80 1.03 7.24
CA PRO A 18 14.25 -0.18 6.54
C PRO A 18 14.21 -1.45 7.39
N GLU A 19 14.52 -1.38 8.68
CA GLU A 19 14.50 -2.52 9.57
C GLU A 19 13.07 -2.98 9.92
N VAL A 20 12.08 -2.10 9.79
CA VAL A 20 10.67 -2.42 10.02
C VAL A 20 10.01 -3.01 8.78
N GLN A 21 10.45 -2.61 7.59
CA GLN A 21 9.81 -2.96 6.32
C GLN A 21 9.58 -4.47 6.14
N PRO A 22 10.58 -5.35 6.30
CA PRO A 22 10.36 -6.78 6.09
C PRO A 22 9.30 -7.35 7.03
N ARG A 23 9.28 -6.90 8.27
CA ARG A 23 8.32 -7.40 9.26
C ARG A 23 6.91 -6.93 8.95
N LEU A 24 6.74 -5.66 8.58
CA LEU A 24 5.45 -5.12 8.18
C LEU A 24 4.92 -5.84 6.93
N TYR A 25 5.78 -6.02 5.92
CA TYR A 25 5.35 -6.68 4.68
C TYR A 25 4.96 -8.13 4.91
N SER A 26 5.66 -8.84 5.78
CA SER A 26 5.28 -10.21 6.17
C SER A 26 3.93 -10.24 6.87
N TYR A 27 3.68 -9.28 7.76
CA TYR A 27 2.40 -9.17 8.46
C TYR A 27 1.25 -8.90 7.48
N LEU A 28 1.43 -7.93 6.58
CA LEU A 28 0.43 -7.60 5.57
C LEU A 28 0.16 -8.78 4.63
N SER A 29 1.20 -9.47 4.21
CA SER A 29 1.10 -10.65 3.35
C SER A 29 0.27 -11.75 4.02
N ALA A 30 0.55 -12.06 5.28
CA ALA A 30 -0.19 -13.06 6.03
C ALA A 30 -1.66 -12.66 6.20
N LEU A 31 -1.92 -11.39 6.51
CA LEU A 31 -3.28 -10.89 6.69
C LEU A 31 -4.11 -11.01 5.41
N VAL A 32 -3.53 -10.64 4.27
CA VAL A 32 -4.18 -10.77 2.97
C VAL A 32 -4.46 -12.24 2.65
N HIS A 33 -3.46 -13.10 2.83
CA HIS A 33 -3.59 -14.53 2.58
C HIS A 33 -4.70 -15.16 3.43
N ASP A 34 -4.78 -14.78 4.69
CA ASP A 34 -5.73 -15.39 5.62
C ASP A 34 -7.17 -14.94 5.39
N ARG A 35 -7.39 -13.73 4.87
CA ARG A 35 -8.73 -13.13 4.87
C ARG A 35 -9.24 -12.65 3.52
N PHE A 36 -8.38 -12.29 2.58
CA PHE A 36 -8.83 -11.50 1.43
C PHE A 36 -8.48 -12.08 0.06
N GLY A 37 -7.46 -12.91 -0.02
CA GLY A 37 -7.05 -13.48 -1.29
C GLY A 37 -5.59 -13.89 -1.27
N ARG A 38 -4.87 -13.59 -2.35
CA ARG A 38 -3.48 -13.98 -2.48
C ARG A 38 -2.58 -12.75 -2.64
N PRO A 39 -1.63 -12.53 -1.72
CA PRO A 39 -0.64 -11.46 -1.90
C PRO A 39 0.35 -11.88 -2.98
N ILE A 40 0.65 -10.97 -3.91
CA ILE A 40 1.60 -11.23 -4.99
C ILE A 40 2.91 -10.49 -4.74
N ARG A 41 2.80 -9.20 -4.38
CA ARG A 41 3.97 -8.38 -4.08
C ARG A 41 3.56 -7.26 -3.12
N ILE A 42 4.40 -7.02 -2.12
CA ILE A 42 4.26 -5.88 -1.22
C ILE A 42 5.61 -5.19 -1.13
N GLY A 43 5.60 -3.88 -1.22
CA GLY A 43 6.81 -3.07 -1.13
C GLY A 43 6.49 -1.62 -0.88
N GLY A 44 7.49 -0.80 -0.80
CA GLY A 44 7.33 0.62 -0.57
C GLY A 44 8.60 1.25 -0.05
N VAL A 45 8.42 2.35 0.64
CA VAL A 45 9.49 3.10 1.31
C VAL A 45 9.00 3.51 2.70
N GLU A 46 9.64 4.50 3.31
CA GLU A 46 9.39 4.83 4.73
C GLU A 46 8.00 5.41 5.01
N ASP A 47 7.34 6.00 4.03
CA ASP A 47 6.08 6.74 4.24
C ASP A 47 4.88 6.20 3.46
N HIS A 48 5.04 5.13 2.68
CA HIS A 48 3.91 4.51 1.97
C HIS A 48 4.19 3.07 1.56
N VAL A 49 3.09 2.36 1.26
CA VAL A 49 3.12 0.95 0.89
C VAL A 49 2.34 0.76 -0.40
N HIS A 50 2.87 -0.08 -1.26
CA HIS A 50 2.19 -0.62 -2.44
C HIS A 50 1.95 -2.11 -2.23
N MET A 51 0.77 -2.57 -2.63
CA MET A 51 0.41 -3.99 -2.57
C MET A 51 -0.19 -4.40 -3.92
N LEU A 52 0.26 -5.53 -4.46
CA LEU A 52 -0.40 -6.20 -5.57
C LEU A 52 -1.02 -7.48 -5.02
N ILE A 53 -2.32 -7.59 -5.11
CA ILE A 53 -3.06 -8.75 -4.59
C ILE A 53 -4.01 -9.32 -5.62
N ASP A 54 -4.28 -10.62 -5.51
CA ASP A 54 -5.37 -11.30 -6.21
C ASP A 54 -6.50 -11.46 -5.19
N LYS A 55 -7.49 -10.56 -5.29
CA LYS A 55 -8.59 -10.50 -4.32
C LYS A 55 -9.62 -11.58 -4.61
N ASN A 56 -10.09 -12.26 -3.57
CA ASN A 56 -11.18 -13.23 -3.68
C ASN A 56 -12.48 -12.55 -4.10
N PRO A 57 -13.31 -13.21 -4.93
CA PRO A 57 -14.65 -12.73 -5.22
C PRO A 57 -15.46 -12.57 -3.94
N GLY A 58 -16.31 -11.54 -3.89
CA GLY A 58 -17.14 -11.28 -2.73
C GLY A 58 -16.51 -10.47 -1.62
N VAL A 59 -15.19 -10.25 -1.67
CA VAL A 59 -14.53 -9.34 -0.72
C VAL A 59 -14.81 -7.90 -1.14
N ASN A 60 -15.33 -7.11 -0.21
CA ASN A 60 -15.63 -5.69 -0.43
C ASN A 60 -14.35 -4.88 -0.22
N GLU A 61 -13.94 -4.08 -1.23
CA GLU A 61 -12.69 -3.34 -1.18
C GLU A 61 -12.62 -2.33 -0.02
N PRO A 62 -13.61 -1.46 0.20
CA PRO A 62 -13.54 -0.52 1.34
C PRO A 62 -13.40 -1.22 2.69
N ASP A 63 -14.13 -2.31 2.89
CA ASP A 63 -14.04 -3.09 4.14
C ASP A 63 -12.66 -3.74 4.29
N MET A 64 -12.14 -4.30 3.20
CA MET A 64 -10.81 -4.90 3.17
C MET A 64 -9.74 -3.88 3.57
N LEU A 65 -9.76 -2.69 2.96
CA LEU A 65 -8.77 -1.65 3.25
C LEU A 65 -8.89 -1.15 4.69
N ARG A 66 -10.11 -0.99 5.19
CA ARG A 66 -10.34 -0.62 6.59
C ARG A 66 -9.72 -1.66 7.53
N ASP A 67 -9.94 -2.93 7.27
CA ASP A 67 -9.44 -4.01 8.13
C ASP A 67 -7.92 -4.14 8.04
N ILE A 68 -7.35 -4.03 6.85
CA ILE A 68 -5.90 -4.04 6.66
C ILE A 68 -5.25 -2.91 7.45
N LYS A 69 -5.77 -1.70 7.32
CA LYS A 69 -5.21 -0.51 8.00
C LYS A 69 -5.38 -0.60 9.52
N ALA A 70 -6.56 -0.99 9.99
CA ALA A 70 -6.83 -1.08 11.42
C ALA A 70 -5.95 -2.14 12.10
N ASN A 71 -5.86 -3.33 11.50
CA ASN A 71 -5.07 -4.42 12.08
C ASN A 71 -3.57 -4.12 12.02
N SER A 72 -3.08 -3.60 10.89
CA SER A 72 -1.64 -3.33 10.74
C SER A 72 -1.18 -2.17 11.61
N SER A 73 -1.96 -1.10 11.78
CA SER A 73 -1.57 0.00 12.67
C SER A 73 -1.54 -0.47 14.13
N ARG A 74 -2.52 -1.26 14.55
CA ARG A 74 -2.54 -1.84 15.90
C ARG A 74 -1.32 -2.74 16.12
N TRP A 75 -1.00 -3.59 15.15
CA TRP A 75 0.17 -4.46 15.21
C TRP A 75 1.47 -3.66 15.28
N MET A 76 1.61 -2.59 14.50
CA MET A 76 2.78 -1.72 14.52
C MET A 76 2.98 -1.09 15.89
N ARG A 77 1.93 -0.51 16.46
CA ARG A 77 2.00 0.14 17.78
C ARG A 77 2.37 -0.84 18.89
N LYS A 78 1.84 -2.07 18.81
CA LYS A 78 2.08 -3.10 19.81
C LYS A 78 3.47 -3.73 19.68
N THR A 79 3.95 -3.89 18.45
CA THR A 79 5.19 -4.62 18.15
C THR A 79 6.43 -3.75 18.34
N PHE A 80 6.33 -2.46 17.99
CA PHE A 80 7.46 -1.53 18.03
C PHE A 80 7.17 -0.43 19.05
N PRO A 81 7.85 -0.45 20.23
CA PRO A 81 7.59 0.56 21.27
C PRO A 81 7.76 2.01 20.81
N GLU A 82 8.71 2.26 19.93
CA GLU A 82 8.97 3.58 19.36
C GLU A 82 7.89 4.08 18.41
N MET A 83 6.94 3.21 18.05
CA MET A 83 5.85 3.52 17.12
C MET A 83 4.49 3.59 17.81
N ALA A 84 4.47 3.99 19.08
CA ALA A 84 3.22 4.10 19.85
C ALA A 84 2.19 5.05 19.20
N ASP A 85 2.65 6.01 18.41
CA ASP A 85 1.81 6.98 17.71
C ASP A 85 1.62 6.65 16.23
N PHE A 86 2.00 5.46 15.77
CA PHE A 86 1.83 5.06 14.37
C PHE A 86 0.36 5.10 13.95
N ALA A 87 0.11 5.66 12.77
CA ALA A 87 -1.20 5.65 12.13
C ALA A 87 -1.03 5.74 10.62
N TRP A 88 -2.00 5.19 9.89
CA TRP A 88 -2.12 5.39 8.45
C TRP A 88 -2.91 6.67 8.18
N GLN A 89 -2.60 7.32 7.06
CA GLN A 89 -3.40 8.44 6.56
C GLN A 89 -4.77 7.92 6.10
N VAL A 90 -5.82 8.71 6.29
CA VAL A 90 -7.15 8.40 5.76
C VAL A 90 -7.08 8.37 4.24
N GLY A 91 -7.74 7.38 3.64
CA GLY A 91 -7.78 7.22 2.18
C GLY A 91 -6.79 6.19 1.67
N TYR A 92 -6.94 5.87 0.39
CA TYR A 92 -6.09 4.91 -0.31
C TYR A 92 -6.31 5.05 -1.81
N GLY A 93 -5.35 4.53 -2.60
CA GLY A 93 -5.55 4.30 -4.03
C GLY A 93 -5.78 2.81 -4.25
N ILE A 94 -6.73 2.46 -5.12
CA ILE A 94 -6.93 1.08 -5.55
C ILE A 94 -7.21 1.07 -7.05
N PHE A 95 -6.44 0.25 -7.78
CA PHE A 95 -6.47 0.21 -9.23
C PHE A 95 -6.55 -1.25 -9.68
N SER A 96 -7.48 -1.56 -10.59
CA SER A 96 -7.52 -2.89 -11.18
C SER A 96 -6.32 -3.10 -12.10
N VAL A 97 -5.81 -4.33 -12.12
CA VAL A 97 -4.66 -4.71 -12.93
C VAL A 97 -5.06 -5.88 -13.82
N SER A 98 -4.83 -5.77 -15.12
CA SER A 98 -5.08 -6.88 -16.03
C SER A 98 -3.98 -7.93 -15.90
N ALA A 99 -4.33 -9.20 -16.17
CA ALA A 99 -3.37 -10.30 -16.06
C ALA A 99 -2.07 -10.07 -16.84
N PRO A 100 -2.08 -9.54 -18.08
CA PRO A 100 -0.83 -9.25 -18.80
C PRO A 100 0.07 -8.22 -18.12
N HIS A 101 -0.48 -7.36 -17.27
CA HIS A 101 0.30 -6.31 -16.59
C HIS A 101 0.78 -6.72 -15.19
N ARG A 102 0.45 -7.93 -14.75
CA ARG A 102 0.82 -8.42 -13.42
C ARG A 102 2.31 -8.31 -13.12
N GLN A 103 3.15 -8.81 -14.03
CA GLN A 103 4.60 -8.81 -13.83
C GLN A 103 5.16 -7.39 -13.80
N MET A 104 4.66 -6.51 -14.67
CA MET A 104 5.09 -5.12 -14.73
C MET A 104 4.79 -4.40 -13.42
N VAL A 105 3.61 -4.58 -12.86
CA VAL A 105 3.23 -3.96 -11.58
C VAL A 105 4.04 -4.55 -10.43
N ALA A 106 4.26 -5.87 -10.40
CA ALA A 106 5.08 -6.51 -9.38
C ALA A 106 6.51 -5.94 -9.38
N GLU A 107 7.13 -5.79 -10.57
CA GLU A 107 8.45 -5.20 -10.70
C GLU A 107 8.48 -3.73 -10.29
N TYR A 108 7.45 -2.98 -10.64
CA TYR A 108 7.30 -1.58 -10.21
C TYR A 108 7.31 -1.47 -8.67
N ILE A 109 6.57 -2.34 -7.99
CA ILE A 109 6.50 -2.34 -6.52
C ILE A 109 7.86 -2.73 -5.92
N LYS A 110 8.55 -3.69 -6.51
CA LYS A 110 9.88 -4.10 -6.07
C LYS A 110 10.89 -2.96 -6.13
N ARG A 111 10.75 -2.06 -7.13
CA ARG A 111 11.69 -0.97 -7.36
C ARG A 111 11.37 0.31 -6.60
N GLN A 112 10.41 0.30 -5.69
CA GLN A 112 10.00 1.51 -4.96
C GLN A 112 11.17 2.26 -4.31
N PRO A 113 12.13 1.63 -3.63
CA PRO A 113 13.23 2.37 -3.02
C PRO A 113 14.07 3.16 -4.03
N SER A 114 14.38 2.59 -5.19
CA SER A 114 15.14 3.31 -6.23
C SER A 114 14.29 4.34 -6.97
N HIS A 115 12.99 4.05 -7.17
CA HIS A 115 12.04 4.97 -7.81
C HIS A 115 11.92 6.27 -7.01
N HIS A 116 11.77 6.17 -5.69
CA HIS A 116 11.58 7.34 -4.83
C HIS A 116 12.86 8.14 -4.52
N ARG A 117 13.99 7.73 -5.04
CA ARG A 117 15.17 8.58 -5.11
C ARG A 117 15.03 9.67 -6.20
N ARG A 118 14.10 9.51 -7.15
CA ARG A 118 13.93 10.37 -8.33
C ARG A 118 12.57 11.04 -8.40
N VAL A 119 11.54 10.42 -7.85
CA VAL A 119 10.15 10.84 -8.01
C VAL A 119 9.49 10.93 -6.63
N THR A 120 8.82 12.06 -6.37
CA THR A 120 8.07 12.21 -5.11
C THR A 120 6.83 11.33 -5.11
N PHE A 121 6.32 11.00 -3.92
CA PHE A 121 5.08 10.24 -3.80
C PHE A 121 3.91 10.97 -4.48
N ARG A 122 3.81 12.29 -4.27
CA ARG A 122 2.73 13.07 -4.87
C ARG A 122 2.72 12.93 -6.39
N ASP A 123 3.88 13.08 -7.04
CA ASP A 123 4.00 12.94 -8.49
C ASP A 123 3.69 11.51 -8.94
N GLU A 124 4.16 10.51 -8.22
CA GLU A 124 3.86 9.12 -8.49
C GLU A 124 2.36 8.86 -8.44
N PHE A 125 1.71 9.31 -7.37
CA PHE A 125 0.28 9.06 -7.17
C PHE A 125 -0.56 9.76 -8.23
N MET A 126 -0.21 10.99 -8.59
CA MET A 126 -0.87 11.71 -9.69
C MET A 126 -0.74 10.96 -11.00
N ARG A 127 0.43 10.38 -11.29
CA ARG A 127 0.63 9.56 -12.51
C ARG A 127 -0.24 8.30 -12.50
N LEU A 128 -0.36 7.63 -11.35
CA LEU A 128 -1.22 6.46 -11.21
C LEU A 128 -2.68 6.81 -11.45
N LEU A 129 -3.15 7.92 -10.89
CA LEU A 129 -4.53 8.37 -11.09
C LEU A 129 -4.80 8.69 -12.56
N LYS A 130 -3.91 9.41 -13.22
CA LYS A 130 -4.05 9.73 -14.64
C LYS A 130 -4.04 8.49 -15.53
N ARG A 131 -3.13 7.55 -15.27
CA ARG A 131 -3.02 6.30 -16.02
C ARG A 131 -4.30 5.46 -15.92
N ASN A 132 -4.96 5.51 -14.78
CA ASN A 132 -6.18 4.74 -14.52
C ASN A 132 -7.46 5.54 -14.77
N ASN A 133 -7.36 6.73 -15.37
CA ASN A 133 -8.49 7.61 -15.70
C ASN A 133 -9.35 7.96 -14.47
N VAL A 134 -8.72 8.17 -13.32
CA VAL A 134 -9.41 8.58 -12.11
C VAL A 134 -9.35 10.09 -11.99
N GLU A 135 -10.52 10.73 -11.83
CA GLU A 135 -10.60 12.16 -11.55
C GLU A 135 -10.14 12.43 -10.12
N TYR A 136 -9.44 13.54 -9.92
CA TYR A 136 -8.95 13.93 -8.60
C TYR A 136 -8.85 15.44 -8.47
N ASP A 137 -8.91 15.90 -7.22
CA ASP A 137 -8.60 17.29 -6.86
C ASP A 137 -7.24 17.30 -6.15
N GLU A 138 -6.29 18.06 -6.68
CA GLU A 138 -4.93 18.10 -6.13
C GLU A 138 -4.88 18.54 -4.66
N ARG A 139 -5.90 19.28 -4.19
CA ARG A 139 -5.98 19.72 -2.80
C ARG A 139 -6.21 18.58 -1.81
N TYR A 140 -6.76 17.45 -2.28
CA TYR A 140 -7.18 16.31 -1.44
C TYR A 140 -6.42 15.03 -1.75
N LEU A 141 -5.26 15.11 -2.38
CA LEU A 141 -4.42 13.93 -2.61
C LEU A 141 -3.81 13.42 -1.29
N LEU A 142 -3.58 12.08 -1.27
CA LEU A 142 -2.91 11.43 -0.16
C LEU A 142 -1.56 12.08 0.16
#